data_434748981045856cdfdfb66e8dfe6267
#
_entry.id   434748981045856cdfdfb66e8dfe6267
#
_cell.length_a   1.000
_cell.length_b   1.000
_cell.length_c   1.000
_cell.angle_alpha   90.00
_cell.angle_beta   90.00
_cell.angle_gamma   90.00
#
_symmetry.space_group_name_H-M   'P 1'
#
loop_
_entity.id
_entity.type
_entity.pdbx_description
1 polymer ?
#
loop_
_entity_poly.entity_id
_entity_poly.type
_entity_poly.pdbx_seq_one_letter_code
_entity_poly.pdbx_strand_id
1 'polypeptide(L)'
;MFEAKYLRWALGMLPLWLCSQNDLDAERWSGLMPQGTARGLAMGGAFSALGGDPTNLTQNPAGLGLFMRGGLWLSPTLYIPTTQTTYNQQATSDSRTHFALNHFSLILRGTGGKSITQWAFGFGYNQEGFFYQNATATAFNSRNSFTQAIAEQAEGIPDTLLGGLPALAYLNFFDLGTPLRTRGIIEVADVTRWRYQGVFSQGGILQQITSQEKGRLNTWAISGALSYQNRIFFGASILIRGLRYSKIYRLREIDEENRYNGRNGTTPADYITFREKYSSSGSGLGLALGVVVEPTDFMRFGVSFTTGSRLRISDEYNAEMEFGLDDGRVNITTFKNPFQYEYRFVYPYRTTAGVAFLLGDRGSVSLEADFLDYRTMSFSSSDYAYDRENETIEKSFGTAINARGGIEWLLTDEITVRGGYAYFGPQRNADGRQYYADMTQPQNLTTLPMQRQFFSIGGGYSSGNFFIDIAYLLGLYSQKYLPYALRNPVYAPAPVVVIRNQTHFIVTTLGLRFGGS
;
A
#
# COMPACT_ATOMS: atom_id res chain seq x y z
N MET A 1 -2.84 -49.55 -13.38
CA MET A 1 -3.87 -48.68 -13.99
C MET A 1 -4.80 -48.23 -12.85
N PHE A 2 -4.29 -47.38 -11.95
CA PHE A 2 -5.10 -46.69 -10.92
C PHE A 2 -5.08 -45.21 -11.28
N GLU A 3 -6.24 -44.74 -11.62
CA GLU A 3 -6.45 -43.61 -12.48
C GLU A 3 -6.32 -42.26 -11.81
N ALA A 4 -5.86 -41.32 -12.60
CA ALA A 4 -5.78 -39.86 -12.49
C ALA A 4 -7.05 -39.13 -11.96
N LYS A 5 -8.07 -39.82 -11.48
CA LYS A 5 -9.32 -39.22 -10.94
C LYS A 5 -9.19 -38.65 -9.51
N TYR A 6 -8.28 -39.22 -8.72
CA TYR A 6 -8.06 -38.76 -7.33
C TYR A 6 -7.10 -37.55 -7.23
N LEU A 7 -6.33 -37.29 -8.29
CA LEU A 7 -5.41 -36.14 -8.36
C LEU A 7 -6.17 -34.80 -8.51
N ARG A 8 -7.39 -34.81 -9.02
CA ARG A 8 -8.22 -33.60 -9.16
C ARG A 8 -8.91 -33.16 -7.86
N TRP A 9 -9.11 -34.06 -6.91
CA TRP A 9 -9.70 -33.72 -5.60
C TRP A 9 -8.64 -33.34 -4.57
N ALA A 10 -7.40 -33.80 -4.69
CA ALA A 10 -6.28 -33.39 -3.84
C ALA A 10 -5.78 -31.97 -4.13
N LEU A 11 -6.00 -31.45 -5.34
CA LEU A 11 -5.70 -30.05 -5.72
C LEU A 11 -6.72 -29.04 -5.16
N GLY A 12 -7.88 -29.51 -4.68
CA GLY A 12 -8.93 -28.65 -4.11
C GLY A 12 -8.81 -28.36 -2.61
N MET A 13 -7.87 -29.00 -1.90
CA MET A 13 -7.61 -28.78 -0.47
C MET A 13 -6.18 -28.35 -0.18
N LEU A 14 -5.56 -27.60 -1.07
CA LEU A 14 -4.36 -26.83 -0.69
C LEU A 14 -4.76 -25.90 0.47
N PRO A 15 -4.02 -25.90 1.59
CA PRO A 15 -4.28 -24.90 2.63
C PRO A 15 -4.05 -23.53 2.04
N LEU A 16 -5.13 -22.83 1.78
CA LEU A 16 -5.29 -21.53 1.13
C LEU A 16 -4.61 -20.35 1.90
N TRP A 17 -3.70 -20.65 2.80
CA TRP A 17 -3.06 -19.70 3.70
C TRP A 17 -1.87 -18.95 3.11
N LEU A 18 -1.36 -19.39 1.95
CA LEU A 18 -0.13 -18.83 1.37
C LEU A 18 -0.33 -17.85 0.23
N CYS A 19 -1.50 -17.83 -0.39
CA CYS A 19 -1.71 -17.11 -1.63
C CYS A 19 -3.09 -16.44 -1.72
N SER A 20 -3.85 -16.34 -0.65
CA SER A 20 -5.10 -15.59 -0.72
C SER A 20 -4.79 -14.11 -0.57
N GLN A 21 -5.28 -13.32 -1.50
CA GLN A 21 -5.45 -11.90 -1.35
C GLN A 21 -6.20 -11.70 -0.05
N ASN A 22 -5.63 -10.92 0.84
CA ASN A 22 -6.16 -10.75 2.17
C ASN A 22 -6.46 -9.27 2.43
N ASP A 23 -6.98 -9.02 3.58
CA ASP A 23 -7.29 -7.69 4.05
C ASP A 23 -6.07 -6.75 4.14
N LEU A 24 -4.81 -7.27 4.22
CA LEU A 24 -3.60 -6.46 4.10
C LEU A 24 -3.43 -5.90 2.67
N ASP A 25 -3.81 -6.67 1.65
CA ASP A 25 -3.82 -6.19 0.27
C ASP A 25 -4.92 -5.16 0.05
N ALA A 26 -6.11 -5.36 0.63
CA ALA A 26 -7.16 -4.35 0.61
C ALA A 26 -6.70 -3.03 1.24
N GLU A 27 -5.99 -3.08 2.38
CA GLU A 27 -5.41 -1.91 3.03
C GLU A 27 -4.33 -1.24 2.17
N ARG A 28 -3.45 -2.02 1.58
CA ARG A 28 -2.37 -1.53 0.71
C ARG A 28 -2.91 -0.84 -0.53
N TRP A 29 -3.86 -1.48 -1.23
CA TRP A 29 -4.43 -0.93 -2.47
C TRP A 29 -5.26 0.32 -2.23
N SER A 30 -5.94 0.44 -1.10
CA SER A 30 -6.83 1.56 -0.77
C SER A 30 -6.18 2.73 -0.02
N GLY A 31 -4.89 2.60 0.31
CA GLY A 31 -4.15 3.63 1.04
C GLY A 31 -3.97 4.92 0.23
N LEU A 32 -4.53 6.03 0.69
CA LEU A 32 -4.42 7.32 0.04
C LEU A 32 -3.12 8.05 0.39
N MET A 33 -2.58 8.81 -0.57
CA MET A 33 -1.47 9.75 -0.40
C MET A 33 -1.83 11.09 -1.05
N PRO A 34 -1.17 12.21 -0.66
CA PRO A 34 -1.32 13.47 -1.37
C PRO A 34 -0.89 13.32 -2.83
N GLN A 35 -1.67 13.87 -3.75
CA GLN A 35 -1.47 13.75 -5.19
C GLN A 35 -1.73 15.07 -5.91
N GLY A 36 -1.22 15.22 -7.12
CA GLY A 36 -1.48 16.37 -7.97
C GLY A 36 -0.22 17.19 -8.31
N THR A 37 -0.43 18.47 -8.57
CA THR A 37 0.64 19.41 -8.92
C THR A 37 1.45 19.83 -7.69
N ALA A 38 2.61 20.47 -7.89
CA ALA A 38 3.37 21.07 -6.78
C ALA A 38 2.55 22.11 -6.02
N ARG A 39 1.73 22.91 -6.73
CA ARG A 39 0.80 23.86 -6.11
C ARG A 39 -0.20 23.14 -5.21
N GLY A 40 -0.86 22.11 -5.74
CA GLY A 40 -1.84 21.30 -5.00
C GLY A 40 -1.22 20.67 -3.75
N LEU A 41 -0.07 20.08 -3.90
CA LEU A 41 0.66 19.40 -2.83
C LEU A 41 1.18 20.37 -1.75
N ALA A 42 1.67 21.56 -2.14
CA ALA A 42 2.12 22.58 -1.20
C ALA A 42 0.99 23.09 -0.29
N MET A 43 -0.27 23.00 -0.74
CA MET A 43 -1.45 23.34 0.04
C MET A 43 -2.10 22.11 0.72
N GLY A 44 -1.35 21.07 0.99
CA GLY A 44 -1.85 19.84 1.61
C GLY A 44 -2.86 19.06 0.75
N GLY A 45 -3.08 19.43 -0.51
CA GLY A 45 -4.06 18.82 -1.40
C GLY A 45 -5.50 19.33 -1.22
N ALA A 46 -5.74 20.43 -0.51
CA ALA A 46 -7.07 20.97 -0.22
C ALA A 46 -7.61 21.82 -1.38
N PHE A 47 -8.06 21.21 -2.47
CA PHE A 47 -8.47 21.90 -3.70
C PHE A 47 -9.92 21.66 -4.14
N SER A 48 -10.70 20.87 -3.43
CA SER A 48 -12.07 20.52 -3.85
C SER A 48 -13.01 21.72 -3.96
N ALA A 49 -12.82 22.76 -3.11
CA ALA A 49 -13.56 24.00 -3.16
C ALA A 49 -12.80 25.13 -3.86
N LEU A 50 -11.46 25.18 -3.70
CA LEU A 50 -10.65 26.25 -4.27
C LEU A 50 -10.67 26.24 -5.80
N GLY A 51 -10.54 25.07 -6.41
CA GLY A 51 -10.54 24.91 -7.87
C GLY A 51 -9.31 25.52 -8.56
N GLY A 52 -9.34 25.56 -9.90
CA GLY A 52 -8.31 26.21 -10.70
C GLY A 52 -6.92 25.55 -10.63
N ASP A 53 -6.86 24.26 -10.31
CA ASP A 53 -5.67 23.44 -10.32
C ASP A 53 -6.00 22.05 -10.94
N PRO A 54 -5.12 21.46 -11.78
CA PRO A 54 -5.38 20.15 -12.40
C PRO A 54 -5.52 18.98 -11.40
N THR A 55 -5.12 19.13 -10.15
CA THR A 55 -5.41 18.19 -9.07
C THR A 55 -6.91 17.84 -9.00
N ASN A 56 -7.76 18.77 -9.40
CA ASN A 56 -9.21 18.60 -9.47
C ASN A 56 -9.71 17.57 -10.48
N LEU A 57 -8.90 17.15 -11.46
CA LEU A 57 -9.25 16.04 -12.37
C LEU A 57 -9.70 14.78 -11.62
N THR A 58 -9.12 14.52 -10.45
CA THR A 58 -9.37 13.32 -9.64
C THR A 58 -10.00 13.61 -8.28
N GLN A 59 -10.02 14.87 -7.82
CA GLN A 59 -10.59 15.27 -6.53
C GLN A 59 -12.02 15.79 -6.68
N ASN A 60 -12.18 16.91 -7.35
CA ASN A 60 -13.49 17.52 -7.63
C ASN A 60 -13.50 18.11 -9.05
N PRO A 61 -14.02 17.38 -10.04
CA PRO A 61 -13.96 17.81 -11.44
C PRO A 61 -14.66 19.15 -11.71
N ALA A 62 -15.58 19.60 -10.85
CA ALA A 62 -16.20 20.93 -10.97
C ALA A 62 -15.18 22.08 -10.85
N GLY A 63 -14.08 21.86 -10.12
CA GLY A 63 -12.98 22.81 -10.00
C GLY A 63 -12.29 23.15 -11.32
N LEU A 64 -12.48 22.35 -12.37
CA LEU A 64 -12.00 22.65 -13.72
C LEU A 64 -12.75 23.83 -14.33
N GLY A 65 -14.02 24.07 -13.96
CA GLY A 65 -14.79 25.21 -14.39
C GLY A 65 -14.27 26.57 -13.88
N LEU A 66 -13.33 26.55 -12.94
CA LEU A 66 -12.68 27.74 -12.35
C LEU A 66 -11.37 28.11 -13.06
N PHE A 67 -10.96 27.37 -14.09
CA PHE A 67 -9.78 27.75 -14.88
C PHE A 67 -10.04 29.00 -15.72
N MET A 68 -9.16 29.99 -15.57
CA MET A 68 -9.20 31.22 -16.37
C MET A 68 -8.61 31.02 -17.77
N ARG A 69 -7.65 30.11 -17.91
CA ARG A 69 -6.94 29.76 -19.16
C ARG A 69 -6.74 28.26 -19.28
N GLY A 70 -6.69 27.76 -20.52
CA GLY A 70 -6.18 26.41 -20.78
C GLY A 70 -4.69 26.33 -20.49
N GLY A 71 -4.15 25.10 -20.43
CA GLY A 71 -2.72 24.93 -20.20
C GLY A 71 -2.27 23.50 -20.18
N LEU A 72 -0.95 23.36 -20.05
CA LEU A 72 -0.23 22.10 -19.91
C LEU A 72 0.56 22.15 -18.59
N TRP A 73 0.52 21.05 -17.83
CA TRP A 73 1.22 20.87 -16.55
C TRP A 73 2.01 19.58 -16.58
N LEU A 74 3.25 19.64 -16.10
CA LEU A 74 4.14 18.49 -15.95
C LEU A 74 4.81 18.56 -14.58
N SER A 75 4.66 17.51 -13.76
CA SER A 75 5.16 17.51 -12.38
C SER A 75 6.07 16.31 -12.11
N PRO A 76 7.36 16.36 -12.50
CA PRO A 76 8.35 15.42 -12.02
C PRO A 76 8.51 15.53 -10.49
N THR A 77 8.85 14.40 -9.87
CA THR A 77 9.06 14.31 -8.42
C THR A 77 10.25 13.45 -8.06
N LEU A 78 10.97 13.86 -7.02
CA LEU A 78 11.88 13.02 -6.26
C LEU A 78 11.16 12.51 -5.02
N TYR A 79 11.14 11.19 -4.85
CA TYR A 79 10.54 10.48 -3.73
C TYR A 79 11.65 9.78 -2.96
N ILE A 80 11.81 10.13 -1.68
CA ILE A 80 12.89 9.66 -0.82
C ILE A 80 12.27 9.05 0.45
N PRO A 81 11.85 7.77 0.41
CA PRO A 81 11.41 7.06 1.59
C PRO A 81 12.61 6.73 2.47
N THR A 82 12.54 7.10 3.73
CA THR A 82 13.44 6.68 4.79
C THR A 82 12.68 5.78 5.75
N THR A 83 13.14 4.56 5.90
CA THR A 83 12.51 3.54 6.73
C THR A 83 13.39 3.24 7.93
N GLN A 84 12.91 3.49 9.14
CA GLN A 84 13.53 3.05 10.37
C GLN A 84 12.80 1.80 10.86
N THR A 85 13.54 0.70 10.99
CA THR A 85 13.02 -0.58 11.42
C THR A 85 13.56 -0.91 12.82
N THR A 86 12.69 -1.24 13.75
CA THR A 86 13.08 -1.73 15.08
C THR A 86 12.59 -3.16 15.23
N TYR A 87 13.50 -4.07 15.54
CA TYR A 87 13.24 -5.48 15.75
C TYR A 87 14.00 -5.97 16.97
N ASN A 88 13.30 -6.52 17.96
CA ASN A 88 13.87 -6.99 19.23
C ASN A 88 14.91 -6.01 19.81
N GLN A 89 14.56 -4.71 19.91
CA GLN A 89 15.36 -3.58 20.39
C GLN A 89 16.55 -3.16 19.50
N GLN A 90 16.80 -3.85 18.39
CA GLN A 90 17.80 -3.45 17.39
C GLN A 90 17.14 -2.54 16.37
N ALA A 91 17.79 -1.43 16.04
CA ALA A 91 17.29 -0.47 15.05
C ALA A 91 18.19 -0.44 13.82
N THR A 92 17.55 -0.42 12.65
CA THR A 92 18.20 -0.24 11.34
C THR A 92 17.51 0.87 10.56
N SER A 93 18.21 1.45 9.61
CA SER A 93 17.63 2.48 8.73
C SER A 93 18.06 2.24 7.29
N ASP A 94 17.13 2.44 6.36
CA ASP A 94 17.37 2.40 4.91
C ASP A 94 16.73 3.63 4.25
N SER A 95 17.37 4.17 3.23
CA SER A 95 16.85 5.30 2.46
C SER A 95 17.24 5.16 1.00
N ARG A 96 16.29 5.36 0.09
CA ARG A 96 16.53 5.30 -1.36
C ARG A 96 15.79 6.42 -2.08
N THR A 97 16.47 7.01 -3.06
CA THR A 97 15.86 8.03 -3.90
C THR A 97 15.25 7.41 -5.15
N HIS A 98 14.00 7.80 -5.44
CA HIS A 98 13.28 7.41 -6.64
C HIS A 98 12.83 8.65 -7.41
N PHE A 99 12.98 8.60 -8.72
CA PHE A 99 12.44 9.61 -9.62
C PHE A 99 11.12 9.09 -10.22
N ALA A 100 10.08 9.93 -10.24
CA ALA A 100 8.78 9.58 -10.79
C ALA A 100 8.09 10.79 -11.44
N LEU A 101 7.08 10.51 -12.25
CA LEU A 101 6.12 11.51 -12.73
C LEU A 101 4.92 11.48 -11.78
N ASN A 102 4.71 12.57 -11.03
CA ASN A 102 3.58 12.68 -10.11
C ASN A 102 2.30 13.11 -10.81
N HIS A 103 2.42 14.08 -11.73
CA HIS A 103 1.27 14.62 -12.45
C HIS A 103 1.64 15.03 -13.87
N PHE A 104 0.68 14.86 -14.78
CA PHE A 104 0.65 15.44 -16.11
C PHE A 104 -0.79 15.78 -16.45
N SER A 105 -1.03 16.95 -17.07
CA SER A 105 -2.36 17.29 -17.55
C SER A 105 -2.37 18.31 -18.67
N LEU A 106 -3.42 18.20 -19.46
CA LEU A 106 -3.83 19.17 -20.46
C LEU A 106 -5.25 19.64 -20.11
N ILE A 107 -5.44 20.93 -19.98
CA ILE A 107 -6.75 21.55 -19.75
C ILE A 107 -7.07 22.45 -20.94
N LEU A 108 -8.22 22.23 -21.55
CA LEU A 108 -8.81 23.10 -22.56
C LEU A 108 -10.00 23.82 -21.94
N ARG A 109 -10.13 25.09 -22.26
CA ARG A 109 -11.20 25.95 -21.75
C ARG A 109 -11.81 26.72 -22.89
N GLY A 110 -13.13 26.92 -22.84
CA GLY A 110 -13.84 27.79 -23.76
C GLY A 110 -14.94 28.59 -23.09
N THR A 111 -15.39 29.62 -23.79
CA THR A 111 -16.51 30.45 -23.37
C THR A 111 -17.81 29.85 -23.88
N GLY A 112 -18.87 30.00 -23.09
CA GLY A 112 -20.22 29.55 -23.43
C GLY A 112 -21.18 30.74 -23.73
N GLY A 113 -22.46 30.49 -23.47
CA GLY A 113 -23.54 31.48 -23.67
C GLY A 113 -23.93 32.21 -22.37
N LYS A 114 -25.17 32.68 -22.31
CA LYS A 114 -25.67 33.46 -21.18
C LYS A 114 -25.80 32.67 -19.86
N SER A 115 -26.25 31.44 -19.93
CA SER A 115 -26.47 30.60 -18.76
C SER A 115 -25.24 29.75 -18.44
N ILE A 116 -24.73 28.98 -19.41
CA ILE A 116 -23.46 28.28 -19.29
C ILE A 116 -22.39 29.26 -19.79
N THR A 117 -21.67 29.85 -18.85
CA THR A 117 -20.69 30.89 -19.15
C THR A 117 -19.35 30.38 -19.61
N GLN A 118 -18.97 29.18 -19.14
CA GLN A 118 -17.71 28.56 -19.46
C GLN A 118 -17.85 27.02 -19.51
N TRP A 119 -16.97 26.39 -20.25
CA TRP A 119 -16.74 24.96 -20.21
C TRP A 119 -15.24 24.66 -20.12
N ALA A 120 -14.89 23.56 -19.51
CA ALA A 120 -13.54 23.05 -19.47
C ALA A 120 -13.53 21.55 -19.77
N PHE A 121 -12.50 21.12 -20.48
CA PHE A 121 -12.19 19.72 -20.71
C PHE A 121 -10.78 19.46 -20.23
N GLY A 122 -10.58 18.38 -19.48
CA GLY A 122 -9.29 18.00 -18.91
C GLY A 122 -8.94 16.54 -19.21
N PHE A 123 -7.70 16.33 -19.57
CA PHE A 123 -7.08 15.02 -19.62
C PHE A 123 -5.82 15.03 -18.77
N GLY A 124 -5.61 14.02 -17.94
CA GLY A 124 -4.43 14.00 -17.10
C GLY A 124 -4.12 12.68 -16.45
N TYR A 125 -2.94 12.63 -15.90
CA TYR A 125 -2.36 11.53 -15.14
C TYR A 125 -2.02 12.02 -13.73
N ASN A 126 -2.43 11.25 -12.72
CA ASN A 126 -2.03 11.44 -11.33
C ASN A 126 -1.46 10.14 -10.79
N GLN A 127 -0.37 10.24 -10.05
CA GLN A 127 0.13 9.13 -9.25
C GLN A 127 -0.51 9.22 -7.85
N GLU A 128 -1.39 8.25 -7.54
CA GLU A 128 -2.18 8.22 -6.30
C GLU A 128 -1.44 7.52 -5.14
N GLY A 129 -0.47 6.65 -5.45
CA GLY A 129 0.30 5.94 -4.44
C GLY A 129 1.68 5.50 -4.91
N PHE A 130 2.61 5.49 -3.98
CA PHE A 130 3.97 4.98 -4.13
C PHE A 130 4.16 3.82 -3.17
N PHE A 131 4.62 2.67 -3.67
CA PHE A 131 4.88 1.47 -2.86
C PHE A 131 6.39 1.22 -2.68
N TYR A 132 7.20 2.27 -2.65
CA TYR A 132 8.63 2.13 -2.44
C TYR A 132 8.95 2.10 -0.95
N GLN A 133 9.36 0.92 -0.47
CA GLN A 133 9.80 0.71 0.91
C GLN A 133 10.89 -0.35 0.94
N ASN A 134 11.96 -0.07 1.68
CA ASN A 134 12.96 -1.06 2.04
C ASN A 134 13.01 -1.13 3.56
N ALA A 135 12.79 -2.32 4.11
CA ALA A 135 12.91 -2.55 5.54
C ALA A 135 13.92 -3.67 5.76
N THR A 136 14.89 -3.42 6.61
CA THR A 136 15.89 -4.40 7.03
C THR A 136 15.84 -4.50 8.55
N ALA A 137 15.80 -5.72 9.07
CA ALA A 137 15.81 -5.99 10.50
C ALA A 137 16.75 -7.14 10.80
N THR A 138 17.58 -6.99 11.82
CA THR A 138 18.49 -8.04 12.28
C THR A 138 18.47 -8.06 13.79
N ALA A 139 18.16 -9.21 14.39
CA ALA A 139 18.20 -9.38 15.83
C ALA A 139 18.34 -10.85 16.22
N PHE A 140 18.95 -11.08 17.38
CA PHE A 140 18.97 -12.41 17.99
C PHE A 140 17.61 -12.73 18.62
N ASN A 141 17.07 -13.92 18.32
CA ASN A 141 15.83 -14.43 18.87
C ASN A 141 16.10 -15.67 19.72
N SER A 142 16.04 -15.50 21.04
CA SER A 142 16.32 -16.58 22.00
C SER A 142 15.13 -17.50 22.26
N ARG A 143 13.93 -17.22 21.71
CA ARG A 143 12.68 -17.83 22.19
C ARG A 143 12.01 -18.74 21.18
N ASN A 144 12.06 -18.42 19.91
CA ASN A 144 11.33 -19.13 18.86
C ASN A 144 11.95 -18.92 17.47
N SER A 145 11.35 -19.53 16.47
CA SER A 145 11.86 -19.57 15.12
C SER A 145 10.70 -19.58 14.12
N PHE A 146 10.96 -19.13 12.91
CA PHE A 146 10.06 -19.27 11.76
C PHE A 146 9.78 -20.76 11.44
N THR A 147 10.78 -21.66 11.66
CA THR A 147 10.58 -23.08 11.43
C THR A 147 9.53 -23.70 12.35
N GLN A 148 9.35 -23.15 13.57
CA GLN A 148 8.24 -23.56 14.44
C GLN A 148 6.88 -23.16 13.87
N ALA A 149 6.76 -21.96 13.32
CA ALA A 149 5.51 -21.53 12.70
C ALA A 149 5.14 -22.39 11.48
N ILE A 150 6.13 -22.85 10.71
CA ILE A 150 5.91 -23.80 9.61
C ILE A 150 5.47 -25.16 10.16
N ALA A 151 6.10 -25.64 11.21
CA ALA A 151 5.75 -26.92 11.84
C ALA A 151 4.30 -26.91 12.37
N GLU A 152 3.86 -25.81 13.00
CA GLU A 152 2.47 -25.64 13.44
C GLU A 152 1.46 -25.64 12.27
N GLN A 153 1.86 -25.14 11.09
CA GLN A 153 1.02 -25.22 9.89
C GLN A 153 0.91 -26.64 9.32
N ALA A 154 1.93 -27.46 9.53
CA ALA A 154 1.97 -28.87 9.11
C ALA A 154 1.20 -29.80 10.07
N GLU A 155 0.96 -29.38 11.32
CA GLU A 155 0.40 -30.21 12.39
C GLU A 155 -0.92 -30.86 11.98
N GLY A 156 -1.00 -32.20 12.12
CA GLY A 156 -2.19 -32.97 11.77
C GLY A 156 -2.33 -33.32 10.29
N ILE A 157 -1.43 -32.86 9.42
CA ILE A 157 -1.47 -33.12 7.98
C ILE A 157 -0.47 -34.23 7.63
N PRO A 158 -0.88 -35.32 6.96
CA PRO A 158 0.04 -36.33 6.46
C PRO A 158 1.15 -35.71 5.59
N ASP A 159 2.36 -36.24 5.69
CA ASP A 159 3.52 -35.75 4.92
C ASP A 159 3.27 -35.74 3.40
N THR A 160 2.56 -36.76 2.90
CA THR A 160 2.17 -36.89 1.48
C THR A 160 1.15 -35.84 1.01
N LEU A 161 0.48 -35.16 1.97
CA LEU A 161 -0.56 -34.15 1.71
C LEU A 161 -0.10 -32.73 2.09
N LEU A 162 1.15 -32.58 2.55
CA LEU A 162 1.70 -31.25 2.85
C LEU A 162 1.70 -30.38 1.59
N GLY A 163 1.23 -29.15 1.76
CA GLY A 163 1.23 -28.12 0.72
C GLY A 163 1.89 -26.83 1.18
N GLY A 164 2.14 -25.90 0.26
CA GLY A 164 2.64 -24.58 0.57
C GLY A 164 4.01 -24.57 1.26
N LEU A 165 4.19 -23.70 2.28
CA LEU A 165 5.44 -23.60 3.06
C LEU A 165 5.82 -24.89 3.79
N PRO A 166 4.89 -25.63 4.45
CA PRO A 166 5.18 -26.93 5.02
C PRO A 166 5.80 -27.92 4.01
N ALA A 167 5.28 -27.96 2.78
CA ALA A 167 5.85 -28.82 1.74
C ALA A 167 7.25 -28.37 1.33
N LEU A 168 7.49 -27.08 1.15
CA LEU A 168 8.83 -26.55 0.85
C LEU A 168 9.84 -26.89 1.95
N ALA A 169 9.45 -26.77 3.21
CA ALA A 169 10.30 -27.07 4.34
C ALA A 169 10.54 -28.58 4.53
N TYR A 170 9.56 -29.41 4.19
CA TYR A 170 9.62 -30.86 4.39
C TYR A 170 10.29 -31.59 3.22
N LEU A 171 10.01 -31.18 1.98
CA LEU A 171 10.47 -31.88 0.76
C LEU A 171 11.96 -31.65 0.43
N ASN A 172 12.67 -30.88 1.22
CA ASN A 172 14.01 -30.43 0.89
C ASN A 172 15.09 -31.51 0.76
N PHE A 173 14.82 -32.82 1.00
CA PHE A 173 15.92 -33.76 1.18
C PHE A 173 15.75 -35.17 0.61
N PHE A 174 14.79 -35.46 -0.26
CA PHE A 174 14.65 -36.80 -0.83
C PHE A 174 15.79 -37.20 -1.77
N ASP A 175 16.53 -36.27 -2.35
CA ASP A 175 17.52 -36.58 -3.42
C ASP A 175 18.95 -36.87 -2.94
N LEU A 176 19.28 -36.69 -1.65
CA LEU A 176 20.68 -36.75 -1.19
C LEU A 176 21.00 -37.95 -0.28
N GLY A 177 20.09 -38.89 -0.08
CA GLY A 177 20.31 -40.06 0.77
C GLY A 177 20.61 -39.74 2.24
N THR A 178 20.24 -38.54 2.68
CA THR A 178 20.49 -38.02 4.04
C THR A 178 19.39 -38.44 5.01
N PRO A 179 19.71 -38.66 6.31
CA PRO A 179 18.72 -39.02 7.32
C PRO A 179 17.65 -37.95 7.47
N LEU A 180 16.43 -38.36 7.84
CA LEU A 180 15.24 -37.52 8.10
C LEU A 180 15.47 -36.23 8.95
N ARG A 181 16.63 -36.15 9.62
CA ARG A 181 16.99 -35.06 10.55
C ARG A 181 17.50 -33.75 9.91
N THR A 182 17.51 -33.67 8.58
CA THR A 182 18.09 -32.50 7.86
C THR A 182 17.06 -31.66 7.14
N ARG A 183 15.81 -31.68 7.59
CA ARG A 183 14.67 -30.95 7.02
C ARG A 183 14.37 -29.69 7.84
N GLY A 184 13.83 -28.64 7.23
CA GLY A 184 13.40 -27.41 7.91
C GLY A 184 12.30 -27.67 8.93
N ILE A 185 11.47 -28.71 8.72
CA ILE A 185 10.58 -29.31 9.71
C ILE A 185 10.76 -30.82 9.72
N ILE A 186 10.63 -31.44 10.88
CA ILE A 186 10.85 -32.86 11.12
C ILE A 186 9.54 -33.45 11.65
N GLU A 187 9.15 -34.61 11.11
CA GLU A 187 8.10 -35.42 11.71
C GLU A 187 8.57 -36.03 13.03
N VAL A 188 7.83 -35.80 14.09
CA VAL A 188 8.07 -36.43 15.40
C VAL A 188 7.32 -37.75 15.42
N ALA A 189 8.03 -38.85 15.70
CA ALA A 189 7.50 -40.21 15.68
C ALA A 189 6.37 -40.41 16.70
N ASP A 190 5.16 -40.06 16.32
CA ASP A 190 3.91 -40.48 16.93
C ASP A 190 2.98 -40.94 15.81
N VAL A 191 2.95 -42.25 15.57
CA VAL A 191 2.21 -42.90 14.49
C VAL A 191 0.68 -42.65 14.51
N THR A 192 0.18 -42.00 15.54
CA THR A 192 -1.26 -41.74 15.68
C THR A 192 -1.64 -40.27 15.34
N ARG A 193 -0.67 -39.37 15.29
CA ARG A 193 -0.88 -37.94 15.02
C ARG A 193 0.31 -37.39 14.25
N TRP A 194 0.07 -36.89 13.05
CA TRP A 194 1.07 -36.21 12.23
C TRP A 194 1.57 -34.96 12.96
N ARG A 195 2.72 -35.09 13.62
CA ARG A 195 3.36 -34.02 14.38
C ARG A 195 4.65 -33.59 13.74
N TYR A 196 4.87 -32.30 13.72
CA TYR A 196 6.06 -31.69 13.13
C TYR A 196 6.75 -30.79 14.15
N GLN A 197 8.06 -30.71 14.04
CA GLN A 197 8.90 -29.85 14.84
C GLN A 197 9.79 -29.02 13.93
N GLY A 198 9.90 -27.70 14.19
CA GLY A 198 10.87 -26.84 13.51
C GLY A 198 12.30 -27.23 13.85
N VAL A 199 13.21 -27.10 12.89
CA VAL A 199 14.64 -27.38 13.09
C VAL A 199 15.19 -26.53 14.23
N PHE A 200 14.89 -25.24 14.26
CA PHE A 200 15.29 -24.32 15.30
C PHE A 200 14.22 -24.21 16.41
N SER A 201 13.80 -25.37 16.95
CA SER A 201 12.63 -25.49 17.82
C SER A 201 12.74 -24.76 19.17
N GLN A 202 13.94 -24.38 19.59
CA GLN A 202 14.19 -23.72 20.89
C GLN A 202 14.61 -22.24 20.74
N GLY A 203 14.59 -21.69 19.53
CA GLY A 203 15.15 -20.37 19.26
C GLY A 203 16.67 -20.33 19.45
N GLY A 204 17.22 -19.20 19.89
CA GLY A 204 18.67 -19.05 20.02
C GLY A 204 19.37 -18.85 18.68
N ILE A 205 18.72 -18.12 17.78
CA ILE A 205 19.13 -17.90 16.40
C ILE A 205 19.22 -16.42 16.06
N LEU A 206 20.10 -16.05 15.16
CA LEU A 206 20.12 -14.75 14.55
C LEU A 206 19.08 -14.69 13.44
N GLN A 207 18.14 -13.77 13.51
CA GLN A 207 17.16 -13.53 12.46
C GLN A 207 17.50 -12.27 11.65
N GLN A 208 17.54 -12.41 10.34
CA GLN A 208 17.74 -11.33 9.38
C GLN A 208 16.53 -11.25 8.46
N ILE A 209 15.86 -10.12 8.44
CA ILE A 209 14.65 -9.88 7.66
C ILE A 209 14.92 -8.75 6.69
N THR A 210 14.59 -8.94 5.42
CA THR A 210 14.58 -7.86 4.42
C THR A 210 13.26 -7.88 3.67
N SER A 211 12.63 -6.72 3.54
CA SER A 211 11.44 -6.52 2.72
C SER A 211 11.69 -5.37 1.76
N GLN A 212 11.59 -5.63 0.48
CA GLN A 212 11.74 -4.65 -0.58
C GLN A 212 10.42 -4.56 -1.34
N GLU A 213 9.77 -3.43 -1.23
CA GLU A 213 8.53 -3.14 -1.93
C GLU A 213 8.75 -2.06 -2.98
N LYS A 214 8.13 -2.22 -4.13
CA LYS A 214 8.14 -1.23 -5.20
C LYS A 214 6.84 -1.27 -5.98
N GLY A 215 6.46 -0.12 -6.50
CA GLY A 215 5.27 -0.03 -7.34
C GLY A 215 4.59 1.31 -7.24
N ARG A 216 3.45 1.38 -7.88
CA ARG A 216 2.64 2.59 -7.98
C ARG A 216 1.17 2.28 -8.19
N LEU A 217 0.34 3.16 -7.68
CA LEU A 217 -1.06 3.31 -8.05
C LEU A 217 -1.19 4.62 -8.81
N ASN A 218 -1.76 4.59 -9.98
CA ASN A 218 -1.93 5.77 -10.82
C ASN A 218 -3.34 5.85 -11.41
N THR A 219 -3.75 7.05 -11.79
CA THR A 219 -5.05 7.32 -12.40
C THR A 219 -4.89 8.23 -13.59
N TRP A 220 -5.40 7.81 -14.74
CA TRP A 220 -5.70 8.66 -15.86
C TRP A 220 -7.13 9.19 -15.70
N ALA A 221 -7.32 10.48 -15.91
CA ALA A 221 -8.63 11.11 -15.81
C ALA A 221 -8.99 11.80 -17.11
N ILE A 222 -10.24 11.59 -17.55
CA ILE A 222 -10.90 12.34 -18.62
C ILE A 222 -12.05 13.09 -17.96
N SER A 223 -12.02 14.41 -17.99
CA SER A 223 -12.90 15.24 -17.17
C SER A 223 -13.55 16.35 -17.99
N GLY A 224 -14.79 16.66 -17.65
CA GLY A 224 -15.51 17.80 -18.19
C GLY A 224 -16.11 18.63 -17.06
N ALA A 225 -16.15 19.96 -17.24
CA ALA A 225 -16.80 20.86 -16.31
C ALA A 225 -17.55 21.98 -17.03
N LEU A 226 -18.62 22.47 -16.39
CA LEU A 226 -19.45 23.56 -16.86
C LEU A 226 -19.60 24.59 -15.75
N SER A 227 -19.58 25.87 -16.09
CA SER A 227 -19.87 26.98 -15.19
C SER A 227 -21.25 27.57 -15.51
N TYR A 228 -22.12 27.62 -14.52
CA TYR A 228 -23.43 28.27 -14.61
C TYR A 228 -23.35 29.63 -13.93
N GLN A 229 -23.53 30.67 -14.72
CA GLN A 229 -23.53 32.07 -14.29
C GLN A 229 -22.29 32.51 -13.48
N ASN A 230 -21.15 31.80 -13.65
CA ASN A 230 -19.91 32.00 -12.89
C ASN A 230 -20.08 31.83 -11.36
N ARG A 231 -21.12 31.14 -10.89
CA ARG A 231 -21.45 30.93 -9.47
C ARG A 231 -21.58 29.48 -9.08
N ILE A 232 -22.01 28.63 -10.01
CA ILE A 232 -22.18 27.21 -9.76
C ILE A 232 -21.41 26.46 -10.83
N PHE A 233 -20.58 25.53 -10.42
CA PHE A 233 -19.73 24.73 -11.29
C PHE A 233 -20.08 23.26 -11.11
N PHE A 234 -20.26 22.57 -12.21
CA PHE A 234 -20.52 21.13 -12.24
C PHE A 234 -19.40 20.43 -13.00
N GLY A 235 -19.02 19.24 -12.55
CA GLY A 235 -18.01 18.47 -13.23
C GLY A 235 -18.18 16.97 -13.09
N ALA A 236 -17.65 16.25 -14.08
CA ALA A 236 -17.61 14.80 -14.08
C ALA A 236 -16.25 14.33 -14.62
N SER A 237 -15.76 13.21 -14.09
CA SER A 237 -14.55 12.55 -14.55
C SER A 237 -14.74 11.05 -14.70
N ILE A 238 -14.17 10.50 -15.76
CA ILE A 238 -13.92 9.06 -15.90
C ILE A 238 -12.50 8.83 -15.42
N LEU A 239 -12.34 7.89 -14.46
CA LEU A 239 -11.09 7.56 -13.83
C LEU A 239 -10.65 6.18 -14.27
N ILE A 240 -9.48 6.07 -14.89
CA ILE A 240 -8.87 4.82 -15.31
C ILE A 240 -7.67 4.57 -14.38
N ARG A 241 -7.87 3.69 -13.41
CA ARG A 241 -6.84 3.35 -12.41
C ARG A 241 -5.96 2.22 -12.91
N GLY A 242 -4.66 2.31 -12.61
CA GLY A 242 -3.67 1.28 -12.86
C GLY A 242 -2.86 0.98 -11.60
N LEU A 243 -2.73 -0.30 -11.28
CA LEU A 243 -1.94 -0.81 -10.17
C LEU A 243 -0.75 -1.59 -10.71
N ARG A 244 0.43 -1.34 -10.15
CA ARG A 244 1.60 -2.21 -10.26
C ARG A 244 2.28 -2.27 -8.91
N TYR A 245 2.55 -3.47 -8.43
CA TYR A 245 3.22 -3.72 -7.16
C TYR A 245 4.12 -4.93 -7.26
N SER A 246 5.23 -4.92 -6.54
CA SER A 246 6.10 -6.07 -6.39
C SER A 246 6.77 -6.01 -5.03
N LYS A 247 6.82 -7.15 -4.35
CA LYS A 247 7.49 -7.35 -3.06
C LYS A 247 8.47 -8.50 -3.17
N ILE A 248 9.67 -8.31 -2.64
CA ILE A 248 10.63 -9.38 -2.37
C ILE A 248 10.85 -9.37 -0.87
N TYR A 249 10.49 -10.48 -0.24
CA TYR A 249 10.69 -10.70 1.19
C TYR A 249 11.70 -11.81 1.39
N ARG A 250 12.59 -11.63 2.37
CA ARG A 250 13.56 -12.63 2.78
C ARG A 250 13.63 -12.66 4.30
N LEU A 251 13.50 -13.86 4.86
CA LEU A 251 13.77 -14.14 6.25
C LEU A 251 14.85 -15.21 6.31
N ARG A 252 15.94 -14.90 6.98
CA ARG A 252 17.04 -15.83 7.21
C ARG A 252 17.23 -16.03 8.72
N GLU A 253 17.31 -17.28 9.13
CA GLU A 253 17.63 -17.71 10.48
C GLU A 253 18.97 -18.41 10.46
N ILE A 254 19.89 -18.05 11.37
CA ILE A 254 21.28 -18.53 11.42
C ILE A 254 21.57 -19.01 12.82
N ASP A 255 22.14 -20.21 12.94
CA ASP A 255 22.65 -20.76 14.20
C ASP A 255 24.08 -20.28 14.48
N GLU A 256 24.25 -18.99 14.80
CA GLU A 256 25.59 -18.41 15.09
C GLU A 256 26.29 -19.05 16.31
N GLU A 257 25.53 -19.58 17.26
CA GLU A 257 26.07 -20.20 18.47
C GLU A 257 26.30 -21.70 18.32
N ASN A 258 26.06 -22.26 17.13
CA ASN A 258 26.20 -23.69 16.82
C ASN A 258 25.47 -24.61 17.83
N ARG A 259 24.24 -24.22 18.18
CA ARG A 259 23.36 -24.99 19.09
C ARG A 259 22.75 -26.19 18.42
N TYR A 260 22.49 -26.10 17.12
CA TYR A 260 21.86 -27.13 16.27
C TYR A 260 22.90 -27.88 15.47
N ASN A 261 23.83 -28.54 16.14
CA ASN A 261 25.03 -29.17 15.58
C ASN A 261 24.91 -30.70 15.45
N GLY A 262 23.71 -31.25 15.46
CA GLY A 262 23.47 -32.71 15.40
C GLY A 262 23.68 -33.44 16.73
N ARG A 263 24.11 -32.79 17.79
CA ARG A 263 24.25 -33.35 19.13
C ARG A 263 22.96 -33.24 19.92
N ASN A 264 22.79 -34.07 20.95
CA ASN A 264 21.61 -34.03 21.83
C ASN A 264 20.26 -34.11 21.09
N GLY A 265 20.20 -34.75 19.94
CA GLY A 265 18.99 -34.91 19.15
C GLY A 265 18.62 -33.66 18.30
N THR A 266 19.49 -32.66 18.23
CA THR A 266 19.33 -31.53 17.30
C THR A 266 19.68 -31.92 15.86
N THR A 267 19.23 -31.11 14.89
CA THR A 267 19.62 -31.25 13.48
C THR A 267 20.90 -30.44 13.24
N PRO A 268 21.89 -30.97 12.48
CA PRO A 268 23.09 -30.21 12.13
C PRO A 268 22.74 -29.13 11.08
N ALA A 269 22.20 -28.02 11.54
CA ALA A 269 21.66 -26.95 10.72
C ALA A 269 22.37 -25.63 10.98
N ASP A 270 23.02 -25.08 9.97
CA ASP A 270 23.69 -23.79 10.05
C ASP A 270 22.71 -22.63 9.82
N TYR A 271 21.89 -22.73 8.77
CA TYR A 271 20.89 -21.70 8.50
C TYR A 271 19.70 -22.19 7.68
N ILE A 272 18.61 -21.41 7.75
CA ILE A 272 17.49 -21.49 6.81
C ILE A 272 17.21 -20.10 6.24
N THR A 273 16.94 -20.04 4.94
CA THR A 273 16.49 -18.81 4.27
C THR A 273 15.18 -19.06 3.55
N PHE A 274 14.16 -18.33 3.93
CA PHE A 274 12.90 -18.23 3.20
C PHE A 274 12.91 -16.96 2.36
N ARG A 275 12.59 -17.11 1.08
CA ARG A 275 12.43 -16.00 0.14
C ARG A 275 11.09 -16.11 -0.55
N GLU A 276 10.31 -15.03 -0.55
CA GLU A 276 9.11 -14.91 -1.35
C GLU A 276 9.21 -13.75 -2.34
N LYS A 277 8.60 -13.94 -3.49
CA LYS A 277 8.42 -12.92 -4.51
C LYS A 277 6.94 -12.84 -4.86
N TYR A 278 6.37 -11.67 -4.71
CA TYR A 278 4.98 -11.37 -5.00
C TYR A 278 4.90 -10.19 -5.94
N SER A 279 4.05 -10.26 -6.93
CA SER A 279 3.77 -9.14 -7.83
C SER A 279 2.30 -9.08 -8.19
N SER A 280 1.78 -7.85 -8.27
CA SER A 280 0.40 -7.56 -8.62
C SER A 280 0.36 -6.52 -9.73
N SER A 281 -0.49 -6.74 -10.70
CA SER A 281 -0.80 -5.78 -11.74
C SER A 281 -2.29 -5.76 -12.02
N GLY A 282 -2.85 -4.57 -12.23
CA GLY A 282 -4.26 -4.46 -12.47
C GLY A 282 -4.70 -3.12 -13.02
N SER A 283 -5.92 -3.08 -13.51
CA SER A 283 -6.56 -1.84 -13.96
C SER A 283 -8.06 -1.87 -13.70
N GLY A 284 -8.66 -0.68 -13.65
CA GLY A 284 -10.10 -0.56 -13.41
C GLY A 284 -10.64 0.83 -13.69
N LEU A 285 -11.94 0.94 -13.61
CA LEU A 285 -12.68 2.15 -13.91
C LEU A 285 -13.43 2.66 -12.69
N GLY A 286 -13.52 3.99 -12.58
CA GLY A 286 -14.31 4.71 -11.61
C GLY A 286 -14.83 6.01 -12.19
N LEU A 287 -15.75 6.65 -11.46
CA LEU A 287 -16.34 7.93 -11.83
C LEU A 287 -16.17 8.91 -10.67
N ALA A 288 -15.97 10.18 -10.98
CA ALA A 288 -16.08 11.26 -10.01
C ALA A 288 -17.08 12.29 -10.52
N LEU A 289 -17.92 12.78 -9.60
CA LEU A 289 -18.86 13.87 -9.84
C LEU A 289 -18.56 14.96 -8.84
N GLY A 290 -18.76 16.22 -9.24
CA GLY A 290 -18.49 17.33 -8.37
C GLY A 290 -19.33 18.56 -8.62
N VAL A 291 -19.46 19.34 -7.57
CA VAL A 291 -20.10 20.66 -7.58
C VAL A 291 -19.23 21.63 -6.79
N VAL A 292 -19.08 22.84 -7.29
CA VAL A 292 -18.56 23.99 -6.54
C VAL A 292 -19.58 25.10 -6.63
N VAL A 293 -19.83 25.76 -5.49
CA VAL A 293 -20.72 26.93 -5.40
C VAL A 293 -19.92 28.10 -4.82
N GLU A 294 -20.02 29.24 -5.48
CA GLU A 294 -19.45 30.53 -5.08
C GLU A 294 -20.56 31.51 -4.70
N PRO A 295 -21.07 31.43 -3.46
CA PRO A 295 -22.18 32.30 -3.03
C PRO A 295 -21.76 33.75 -2.91
N THR A 296 -20.49 34.00 -2.63
CA THR A 296 -19.88 35.35 -2.54
C THR A 296 -18.51 35.32 -3.20
N ASP A 297 -17.97 36.48 -3.56
CA ASP A 297 -16.67 36.60 -4.24
C ASP A 297 -15.49 36.18 -3.35
N PHE A 298 -15.70 36.02 -2.04
CA PHE A 298 -14.65 35.65 -1.09
C PHE A 298 -14.77 34.21 -0.57
N MET A 299 -15.82 33.45 -0.92
CA MET A 299 -16.05 32.14 -0.34
C MET A 299 -16.59 31.16 -1.36
N ARG A 300 -16.04 29.94 -1.34
CA ARG A 300 -16.46 28.77 -2.16
C ARG A 300 -16.72 27.57 -1.31
N PHE A 301 -17.72 26.78 -1.69
CA PHE A 301 -17.99 25.44 -1.15
C PHE A 301 -17.86 24.43 -2.28
N GLY A 302 -17.17 23.33 -2.00
CA GLY A 302 -17.00 22.23 -2.93
C GLY A 302 -17.46 20.91 -2.33
N VAL A 303 -18.20 20.13 -3.10
CA VAL A 303 -18.55 18.75 -2.75
C VAL A 303 -18.28 17.86 -3.95
N SER A 304 -17.68 16.71 -3.72
CA SER A 304 -17.49 15.70 -4.75
C SER A 304 -17.75 14.29 -4.23
N PHE A 305 -18.14 13.42 -5.14
CA PHE A 305 -18.33 12.00 -4.88
C PHE A 305 -17.55 11.19 -5.91
N THR A 306 -16.70 10.28 -5.43
CA THR A 306 -15.95 9.34 -6.26
C THR A 306 -16.46 7.94 -5.98
N THR A 307 -16.91 7.24 -7.02
CA THR A 307 -17.36 5.86 -6.91
C THR A 307 -16.20 4.94 -6.55
N GLY A 308 -16.51 3.82 -5.91
CA GLY A 308 -15.57 2.72 -5.78
C GLY A 308 -15.13 2.22 -7.17
N SER A 309 -13.86 2.33 -7.48
CA SER A 309 -13.32 1.75 -8.71
C SER A 309 -13.23 0.23 -8.60
N ARG A 310 -13.61 -0.47 -9.68
CA ARG A 310 -13.49 -1.92 -9.77
C ARG A 310 -12.23 -2.26 -10.56
N LEU A 311 -11.22 -2.79 -9.88
CA LEU A 311 -9.97 -3.24 -10.49
C LEU A 311 -10.02 -4.74 -10.77
N ARG A 312 -9.60 -5.14 -11.97
CA ARG A 312 -9.21 -6.51 -12.25
C ARG A 312 -7.71 -6.61 -12.02
N ILE A 313 -7.32 -7.49 -11.10
CA ILE A 313 -5.94 -7.66 -10.66
C ILE A 313 -5.49 -9.08 -10.98
N SER A 314 -4.26 -9.20 -11.46
CA SER A 314 -3.55 -10.45 -11.63
C SER A 314 -2.32 -10.43 -10.73
N ASP A 315 -2.22 -11.46 -9.90
CA ASP A 315 -1.12 -11.69 -8.99
C ASP A 315 -0.25 -12.85 -9.45
N GLU A 316 1.04 -12.73 -9.19
CA GLU A 316 2.01 -13.81 -9.34
C GLU A 316 2.79 -13.97 -8.03
N TYR A 317 2.83 -15.19 -7.51
CA TYR A 317 3.51 -15.54 -6.28
C TYR A 317 4.48 -16.71 -6.50
N ASN A 318 5.69 -16.58 -5.97
CA ASN A 318 6.65 -17.68 -5.87
C ASN A 318 7.38 -17.64 -4.54
N ALA A 319 7.77 -18.80 -4.04
CA ALA A 319 8.56 -18.92 -2.83
C ALA A 319 9.68 -19.95 -3.00
N GLU A 320 10.76 -19.69 -2.29
CA GLU A 320 11.97 -20.49 -2.27
C GLU A 320 12.43 -20.67 -0.82
N MET A 321 12.89 -21.86 -0.50
CA MET A 321 13.51 -22.18 0.79
C MET A 321 14.88 -22.79 0.56
N GLU A 322 15.89 -22.16 1.14
CA GLU A 322 17.27 -22.59 1.15
C GLU A 322 17.64 -23.05 2.56
N PHE A 323 18.29 -24.18 2.66
CA PHE A 323 18.69 -24.78 3.91
C PHE A 323 20.18 -25.15 3.86
N GLY A 324 20.97 -24.66 4.80
CA GLY A 324 22.39 -24.97 4.94
C GLY A 324 22.66 -25.85 6.14
N LEU A 325 23.60 -26.80 5.98
CA LEU A 325 24.06 -27.70 7.02
C LEU A 325 25.47 -27.31 7.49
N ASP A 326 25.83 -27.69 8.72
CA ASP A 326 27.16 -27.47 9.32
C ASP A 326 28.32 -28.02 8.50
N ASP A 327 28.08 -29.05 7.66
CA ASP A 327 29.08 -29.62 6.78
C ASP A 327 29.25 -28.92 5.43
N GLY A 328 28.56 -27.76 5.27
CA GLY A 328 28.61 -26.92 4.08
C GLY A 328 27.69 -27.37 2.94
N ARG A 329 26.91 -28.43 3.10
CA ARG A 329 25.88 -28.81 2.11
C ARG A 329 24.72 -27.79 2.15
N VAL A 330 24.23 -27.45 0.97
CA VAL A 330 23.11 -26.54 0.80
C VAL A 330 22.06 -27.21 -0.07
N ASN A 331 20.81 -27.05 0.31
CA ASN A 331 19.69 -27.47 -0.49
C ASN A 331 18.70 -26.34 -0.70
N ILE A 332 18.16 -26.23 -1.92
CA ILE A 332 17.22 -25.19 -2.33
C ILE A 332 15.97 -25.86 -2.89
N THR A 333 14.82 -25.50 -2.34
CA THR A 333 13.52 -25.93 -2.85
C THR A 333 12.69 -24.73 -3.24
N THR A 334 12.09 -24.80 -4.41
CA THR A 334 11.20 -23.75 -4.93
C THR A 334 9.94 -24.38 -5.53
N PHE A 335 8.86 -23.63 -5.63
CA PHE A 335 7.72 -24.06 -6.43
C PHE A 335 8.11 -24.15 -7.90
N LYS A 336 7.78 -25.27 -8.56
CA LYS A 336 8.12 -25.51 -9.97
C LYS A 336 7.56 -24.44 -10.90
N ASN A 337 6.35 -23.95 -10.59
CA ASN A 337 5.69 -22.88 -11.33
C ASN A 337 5.21 -21.82 -10.34
N PRO A 338 5.33 -20.53 -10.66
CA PRO A 338 4.69 -19.48 -9.91
C PRO A 338 3.16 -19.69 -9.87
N PHE A 339 2.55 -19.38 -8.74
CA PHE A 339 1.10 -19.36 -8.63
C PHE A 339 0.58 -18.07 -9.25
N GLN A 340 -0.47 -18.17 -10.05
CA GLN A 340 -1.13 -17.04 -10.68
C GLN A 340 -2.60 -17.00 -10.26
N TYR A 341 -3.09 -15.81 -9.90
CA TYR A 341 -4.43 -15.58 -9.45
C TYR A 341 -5.02 -14.36 -10.15
N GLU A 342 -6.27 -14.47 -10.61
CA GLU A 342 -7.04 -13.34 -11.11
C GLU A 342 -8.25 -13.09 -10.22
N TYR A 343 -8.44 -11.83 -9.84
CA TYR A 343 -9.56 -11.42 -9.02
C TYR A 343 -9.97 -9.98 -9.31
N ARG A 344 -11.11 -9.59 -8.78
CA ARG A 344 -11.59 -8.21 -8.79
C ARG A 344 -11.51 -7.64 -7.40
N PHE A 345 -11.04 -6.42 -7.29
CA PHE A 345 -11.02 -5.64 -6.06
C PHE A 345 -11.86 -4.37 -6.24
N VAL A 346 -12.74 -4.11 -5.30
CA VAL A 346 -13.57 -2.90 -5.25
C VAL A 346 -12.98 -1.92 -4.25
N TYR A 347 -12.62 -0.72 -4.72
CA TYR A 347 -12.19 0.38 -3.88
C TYR A 347 -13.35 0.95 -3.06
N PRO A 348 -13.08 1.57 -1.90
CA PRO A 348 -14.10 2.31 -1.17
C PRO A 348 -14.55 3.52 -1.97
N TYR A 349 -15.82 3.91 -1.83
CA TYR A 349 -16.27 5.21 -2.31
C TYR A 349 -15.73 6.32 -1.41
N ARG A 350 -15.59 7.52 -1.99
CA ARG A 350 -15.10 8.70 -1.28
C ARG A 350 -16.05 9.87 -1.51
N THR A 351 -16.46 10.51 -0.43
CA THR A 351 -17.14 11.82 -0.45
C THR A 351 -16.19 12.87 0.09
N THR A 352 -15.99 13.94 -0.66
CA THR A 352 -15.13 15.07 -0.27
C THR A 352 -15.97 16.32 -0.12
N ALA A 353 -15.77 17.06 0.95
CA ALA A 353 -16.36 18.38 1.16
C ALA A 353 -15.26 19.37 1.54
N GLY A 354 -15.34 20.57 0.99
CA GLY A 354 -14.35 21.62 1.24
C GLY A 354 -14.97 23.01 1.29
N VAL A 355 -14.23 23.93 1.91
CA VAL A 355 -14.48 25.36 1.91
C VAL A 355 -13.19 26.10 1.56
N ALA A 356 -13.28 27.10 0.73
CA ALA A 356 -12.17 27.98 0.40
C ALA A 356 -12.57 29.45 0.63
N PHE A 357 -11.64 30.20 1.24
CA PHE A 357 -11.76 31.64 1.46
C PHE A 357 -10.73 32.33 0.56
N LEU A 358 -11.22 33.25 -0.27
CA LEU A 358 -10.41 34.09 -1.14
C LEU A 358 -10.12 35.40 -0.41
N LEU A 359 -8.86 35.72 -0.23
CA LEU A 359 -8.39 36.88 0.51
C LEU A 359 -8.07 38.03 -0.47
N GLY A 360 -9.11 38.47 -1.19
CA GLY A 360 -8.96 39.38 -2.32
C GLY A 360 -8.09 38.80 -3.41
N ASP A 361 -7.22 39.61 -4.02
CA ASP A 361 -6.27 39.18 -5.05
C ASP A 361 -4.95 38.63 -4.47
N ARG A 362 -4.80 38.61 -3.14
CA ARG A 362 -3.53 38.33 -2.46
C ARG A 362 -3.36 36.90 -2.01
N GLY A 363 -4.44 36.14 -1.81
CA GLY A 363 -4.28 34.81 -1.29
C GLY A 363 -5.55 34.01 -1.12
N SER A 364 -5.39 32.81 -0.60
CA SER A 364 -6.50 31.92 -0.29
C SER A 364 -6.19 31.01 0.89
N VAL A 365 -7.24 30.61 1.60
CA VAL A 365 -7.19 29.54 2.61
C VAL A 365 -8.21 28.49 2.20
N SER A 366 -7.82 27.22 2.20
CA SER A 366 -8.70 26.11 1.87
C SER A 366 -8.65 25.03 2.94
N LEU A 367 -9.82 24.52 3.30
CA LEU A 367 -10.01 23.40 4.22
C LEU A 367 -10.87 22.34 3.53
N GLU A 368 -10.53 21.07 3.76
CA GLU A 368 -11.18 19.95 3.10
C GLU A 368 -11.23 18.74 4.01
N ALA A 369 -12.32 17.98 3.92
CA ALA A 369 -12.47 16.70 4.58
C ALA A 369 -12.95 15.64 3.58
N ASP A 370 -12.36 14.45 3.64
CA ASP A 370 -12.85 13.25 2.96
C ASP A 370 -13.50 12.31 3.95
N PHE A 371 -14.58 11.69 3.52
CA PHE A 371 -15.23 10.59 4.18
C PHE A 371 -15.11 9.33 3.32
N LEU A 372 -14.53 8.26 3.89
CA LEU A 372 -14.37 6.96 3.23
C LEU A 372 -14.90 5.86 4.13
N ASP A 373 -15.70 4.96 3.57
CA ASP A 373 -16.09 3.75 4.26
C ASP A 373 -15.33 2.54 3.70
N TYR A 374 -14.27 2.16 4.37
CA TYR A 374 -13.41 1.05 3.97
C TYR A 374 -14.05 -0.33 4.10
N ARG A 375 -15.17 -0.46 4.83
CA ARG A 375 -15.95 -1.72 4.90
C ARG A 375 -16.59 -2.08 3.57
N THR A 376 -16.72 -1.13 2.66
CA THR A 376 -17.29 -1.34 1.32
C THR A 376 -16.31 -1.95 0.32
N MET A 377 -15.05 -2.14 0.72
CA MET A 377 -14.08 -2.89 -0.07
C MET A 377 -14.48 -4.36 -0.16
N SER A 378 -14.20 -4.99 -1.29
CA SER A 378 -14.45 -6.42 -1.46
C SER A 378 -13.58 -7.04 -2.53
N PHE A 379 -13.34 -8.34 -2.37
CA PHE A 379 -12.74 -9.21 -3.37
C PHE A 379 -13.78 -10.12 -4.00
N SER A 380 -13.58 -10.48 -5.27
CA SER A 380 -14.39 -11.49 -5.95
C SER A 380 -13.58 -12.16 -7.07
N SER A 381 -13.82 -13.46 -7.30
CA SER A 381 -13.25 -14.24 -8.39
C SER A 381 -14.26 -15.30 -8.85
N SER A 382 -14.04 -15.88 -10.04
CA SER A 382 -14.77 -17.08 -10.50
C SER A 382 -14.29 -18.35 -9.84
N ASP A 383 -13.03 -18.38 -9.40
CA ASP A 383 -12.30 -19.60 -9.02
C ASP A 383 -12.22 -19.78 -7.50
N TYR A 384 -12.50 -18.71 -6.75
CA TYR A 384 -12.43 -18.70 -5.30
C TYR A 384 -13.51 -17.81 -4.67
N ALA A 385 -14.16 -18.32 -3.62
CA ALA A 385 -15.14 -17.58 -2.83
C ALA A 385 -14.43 -16.80 -1.71
N TYR A 386 -14.45 -15.46 -1.82
CA TYR A 386 -13.81 -14.54 -0.87
C TYR A 386 -14.70 -14.20 0.35
N ASP A 387 -15.62 -15.06 0.74
CA ASP A 387 -16.59 -14.78 1.82
C ASP A 387 -15.88 -14.46 3.14
N ARG A 388 -14.83 -15.22 3.48
CA ARG A 388 -14.06 -15.04 4.72
C ARG A 388 -13.25 -13.74 4.71
N GLU A 389 -12.59 -13.44 3.61
CA GLU A 389 -11.78 -12.23 3.44
C GLU A 389 -12.68 -10.99 3.47
N ASN A 390 -13.83 -11.04 2.81
CA ASN A 390 -14.81 -9.97 2.80
C ASN A 390 -15.45 -9.76 4.18
N GLU A 391 -15.77 -10.84 4.91
CA GLU A 391 -16.23 -10.78 6.30
C GLU A 391 -15.15 -10.14 7.21
N THR A 392 -13.87 -10.49 6.99
CA THR A 392 -12.75 -9.89 7.73
C THR A 392 -12.62 -8.39 7.42
N ILE A 393 -12.80 -7.99 6.16
CA ILE A 393 -12.82 -6.57 5.76
C ILE A 393 -13.96 -5.85 6.48
N GLU A 394 -15.18 -6.37 6.42
CA GLU A 394 -16.36 -5.75 7.06
C GLU A 394 -16.16 -5.55 8.56
N LYS A 395 -15.57 -6.53 9.26
CA LYS A 395 -15.35 -6.49 10.72
C LYS A 395 -14.15 -5.65 11.12
N SER A 396 -13.06 -5.64 10.33
CA SER A 396 -11.76 -5.08 10.72
C SER A 396 -11.53 -3.66 10.21
N PHE A 397 -12.25 -3.24 9.18
CA PHE A 397 -12.14 -1.89 8.65
C PHE A 397 -13.25 -0.98 9.18
N GLY A 398 -13.08 0.31 8.98
CA GLY A 398 -14.01 1.30 9.47
C GLY A 398 -14.20 2.46 8.50
N THR A 399 -14.86 3.48 9.01
CA THR A 399 -14.95 4.77 8.35
C THR A 399 -13.74 5.61 8.72
N ALA A 400 -13.07 6.18 7.74
CA ALA A 400 -11.99 7.13 7.97
C ALA A 400 -12.41 8.54 7.55
N ILE A 401 -11.96 9.50 8.33
CA ILE A 401 -12.03 10.92 8.00
C ILE A 401 -10.61 11.38 7.73
N ASN A 402 -10.38 11.93 6.54
CA ASN A 402 -9.15 12.63 6.21
C ASN A 402 -9.42 14.13 6.31
N ALA A 403 -8.45 14.90 6.75
CA ALA A 403 -8.54 16.35 6.85
C ALA A 403 -7.33 17.00 6.17
N ARG A 404 -7.57 18.01 5.38
CA ARG A 404 -6.53 18.75 4.66
C ARG A 404 -6.76 20.23 4.78
N GLY A 405 -5.68 21.00 4.81
CA GLY A 405 -5.76 22.44 4.82
C GLY A 405 -4.52 23.08 4.23
N GLY A 406 -4.70 24.24 3.64
CA GLY A 406 -3.61 24.96 3.02
C GLY A 406 -3.88 26.45 2.91
N ILE A 407 -2.78 27.18 2.83
CA ILE A 407 -2.75 28.63 2.59
C ILE A 407 -1.85 28.93 1.41
N GLU A 408 -2.30 29.83 0.57
CA GLU A 408 -1.56 30.40 -0.55
C GLU A 408 -1.52 31.92 -0.38
N TRP A 409 -0.33 32.52 -0.55
CA TRP A 409 -0.16 33.96 -0.43
C TRP A 409 0.73 34.50 -1.55
N LEU A 410 0.26 35.51 -2.25
CA LEU A 410 0.97 36.21 -3.31
C LEU A 410 1.87 37.28 -2.70
N LEU A 411 3.17 37.08 -2.71
CA LEU A 411 4.15 38.07 -2.20
C LEU A 411 4.34 39.23 -3.17
N THR A 412 4.43 38.90 -4.46
CA THR A 412 4.47 39.86 -5.58
C THR A 412 3.54 39.33 -6.68
N ASP A 413 3.34 40.09 -7.74
CA ASP A 413 2.48 39.66 -8.88
C ASP A 413 3.04 38.39 -9.56
N GLU A 414 4.29 38.03 -9.31
CA GLU A 414 4.97 36.86 -9.90
C GLU A 414 5.26 35.74 -8.89
N ILE A 415 5.43 36.07 -7.60
CA ILE A 415 5.93 35.14 -6.58
C ILE A 415 4.81 34.79 -5.59
N THR A 416 4.55 33.50 -5.44
CA THR A 416 3.58 32.94 -4.50
C THR A 416 4.28 32.01 -3.52
N VAL A 417 3.85 32.02 -2.24
CA VAL A 417 4.28 31.08 -1.20
C VAL A 417 3.08 30.29 -0.70
N ARG A 418 3.32 29.06 -0.27
CA ARG A 418 2.27 28.13 0.15
C ARG A 418 2.71 27.29 1.33
N GLY A 419 1.74 26.93 2.16
CA GLY A 419 1.93 25.98 3.25
C GLY A 419 0.69 25.13 3.41
N GLY A 420 0.86 23.88 3.84
CA GLY A 420 -0.26 22.98 3.97
C GLY A 420 0.00 21.81 4.92
N TYR A 421 -1.08 21.18 5.29
CA TYR A 421 -1.11 19.99 6.13
C TYR A 421 -2.17 19.02 5.64
N ALA A 422 -1.85 17.72 5.66
CA ALA A 422 -2.81 16.68 5.38
C ALA A 422 -2.71 15.56 6.42
N TYR A 423 -3.87 15.15 6.93
CA TYR A 423 -4.06 14.03 7.82
C TYR A 423 -4.93 12.99 7.14
N PHE A 424 -4.45 11.75 7.08
CA PHE A 424 -5.20 10.60 6.61
C PHE A 424 -5.48 9.68 7.79
N GLY A 425 -6.76 9.50 8.09
CA GLY A 425 -7.22 8.67 9.19
C GLY A 425 -6.93 7.18 8.99
N PRO A 426 -6.96 6.38 10.07
CA PRO A 426 -6.74 4.95 9.99
C PRO A 426 -7.85 4.28 9.21
N GLN A 427 -7.50 3.33 8.34
CA GLN A 427 -8.44 2.54 7.55
C GLN A 427 -9.17 1.50 8.40
N ARG A 428 -8.48 0.96 9.42
CA ARG A 428 -9.03 -0.04 10.34
C ARG A 428 -9.75 0.60 11.52
N ASN A 429 -10.86 -0.02 11.93
CA ASN A 429 -11.55 0.32 13.16
C ASN A 429 -10.75 -0.13 14.40
N ALA A 430 -11.27 0.12 15.61
CA ALA A 430 -10.61 -0.28 16.85
C ALA A 430 -10.48 -1.81 16.96
N ASP A 431 -11.53 -2.55 16.61
CA ASP A 431 -11.56 -4.01 16.67
C ASP A 431 -10.62 -4.63 15.64
N GLY A 432 -10.53 -4.08 14.44
CA GLY A 432 -9.59 -4.52 13.42
C GLY A 432 -8.12 -4.30 13.83
N ARG A 433 -7.82 -3.20 14.50
CA ARG A 433 -6.50 -2.98 15.08
C ARG A 433 -6.19 -3.97 16.20
N GLN A 434 -7.19 -4.29 17.03
CA GLN A 434 -7.10 -5.28 18.11
C GLN A 434 -6.97 -6.70 17.53
N TYR A 435 -7.75 -7.05 16.52
CA TYR A 435 -7.69 -8.35 15.85
C TYR A 435 -6.28 -8.67 15.35
N TYR A 436 -5.60 -7.70 14.73
CA TYR A 436 -4.20 -7.88 14.34
C TYR A 436 -3.26 -7.98 15.54
N ALA A 437 -3.50 -7.23 16.60
CA ALA A 437 -2.74 -7.37 17.83
C ALA A 437 -2.93 -8.78 18.43
N ASP A 438 -4.16 -9.29 18.45
CA ASP A 438 -4.49 -10.60 19.02
C ASP A 438 -3.97 -11.78 18.19
N MET A 439 -4.04 -11.69 16.84
CA MET A 439 -3.43 -12.69 15.97
C MET A 439 -1.91 -12.75 16.10
N THR A 440 -1.32 -11.64 16.51
CA THR A 440 0.12 -11.46 16.60
C THR A 440 0.62 -11.61 18.02
N GLN A 441 -0.22 -11.29 19.02
CA GLN A 441 0.10 -11.47 20.45
C GLN A 441 -1.14 -11.24 21.33
N PRO A 442 -1.47 -12.16 22.24
CA PRO A 442 -2.62 -12.03 23.10
C PRO A 442 -2.52 -10.95 24.19
N GLN A 443 -1.38 -10.33 24.42
CA GLN A 443 -1.24 -9.37 25.52
C GLN A 443 -0.19 -8.29 25.24
N ASN A 444 -0.58 -7.02 25.31
CA ASN A 444 0.26 -5.82 25.48
C ASN A 444 0.88 -5.13 24.24
N LEU A 445 0.39 -5.29 23.02
CA LEU A 445 0.84 -4.44 21.94
C LEU A 445 -0.14 -3.29 21.69
N THR A 446 0.29 -2.09 22.08
CA THR A 446 -0.33 -0.85 21.65
C THR A 446 -0.22 -0.81 20.12
N THR A 447 -1.34 -0.96 19.41
CA THR A 447 -1.36 -0.80 17.95
C THR A 447 -0.88 0.60 17.62
N LEU A 448 0.17 0.71 16.82
CA LEU A 448 0.54 2.01 16.27
C LEU A 448 -0.60 2.45 15.35
N PRO A 449 -1.11 3.66 15.50
CA PRO A 449 -2.14 4.16 14.60
C PRO A 449 -1.59 4.15 13.18
N MET A 450 -2.33 3.57 12.24
CA MET A 450 -1.97 3.56 10.81
C MET A 450 -2.40 4.87 10.13
N GLN A 451 -2.37 5.95 10.84
CA GLN A 451 -2.60 7.29 10.32
C GLN A 451 -1.35 7.79 9.60
N ARG A 452 -1.57 8.62 8.60
CA ARG A 452 -0.50 9.26 7.84
C ARG A 452 -0.65 10.77 7.95
N GLN A 453 0.46 11.47 8.16
CA GLN A 453 0.50 12.93 8.26
C GLN A 453 1.49 13.47 7.26
N PHE A 454 1.13 14.57 6.61
CA PHE A 454 1.99 15.24 5.64
C PHE A 454 2.03 16.72 5.95
N PHE A 455 3.22 17.26 6.07
CA PHE A 455 3.50 18.68 6.19
C PHE A 455 4.08 19.16 4.87
N SER A 456 3.59 20.28 4.36
CA SER A 456 4.01 20.79 3.06
C SER A 456 4.30 22.27 3.08
N ILE A 457 5.28 22.65 2.27
CA ILE A 457 5.64 24.04 1.97
C ILE A 457 5.99 24.12 0.49
N GLY A 458 5.76 25.27 -0.12
CA GLY A 458 6.09 25.46 -1.52
C GLY A 458 6.11 26.90 -1.95
N GLY A 459 6.59 27.12 -3.16
CA GLY A 459 6.61 28.43 -3.81
C GLY A 459 6.37 28.29 -5.31
N GLY A 460 5.93 29.37 -5.92
CA GLY A 460 5.69 29.46 -7.36
C GLY A 460 6.20 30.76 -7.93
N TYR A 461 6.66 30.70 -9.16
CA TYR A 461 7.00 31.85 -9.98
C TYR A 461 6.19 31.79 -11.28
N SER A 462 5.53 32.89 -11.65
CA SER A 462 4.72 33.00 -12.85
C SER A 462 5.09 34.24 -13.65
N SER A 463 5.42 34.06 -14.92
CA SER A 463 5.73 35.13 -15.83
C SER A 463 5.08 34.92 -17.19
N GLY A 464 4.13 35.74 -17.54
CA GLY A 464 3.36 35.63 -18.76
C GLY A 464 2.56 34.32 -18.85
N ASN A 465 2.90 33.49 -19.82
CA ASN A 465 2.26 32.18 -20.02
C ASN A 465 2.99 31.03 -19.33
N PHE A 466 4.22 31.25 -18.87
CA PHE A 466 5.01 30.22 -18.20
C PHE A 466 4.94 30.36 -16.69
N PHE A 467 4.97 29.23 -15.99
CA PHE A 467 5.10 29.21 -14.53
C PHE A 467 5.88 27.95 -14.08
N ILE A 468 6.48 28.07 -12.93
CA ILE A 468 7.12 26.98 -12.21
C ILE A 468 6.70 27.02 -10.74
N ASP A 469 6.28 25.88 -10.22
CA ASP A 469 5.99 25.65 -8.80
C ASP A 469 6.93 24.58 -8.25
N ILE A 470 7.36 24.75 -6.99
CA ILE A 470 8.14 23.75 -6.26
C ILE A 470 7.45 23.51 -4.93
N ALA A 471 7.32 22.26 -4.54
CA ALA A 471 6.79 21.84 -3.25
C ALA A 471 7.71 20.83 -2.58
N TYR A 472 7.88 20.96 -1.28
CA TYR A 472 8.46 19.96 -0.41
C TYR A 472 7.38 19.42 0.52
N LEU A 473 7.30 18.09 0.64
CA LEU A 473 6.40 17.43 1.59
C LEU A 473 7.20 16.47 2.47
N LEU A 474 6.85 16.44 3.74
CA LEU A 474 7.32 15.49 4.73
C LEU A 474 6.14 14.60 5.16
N GLY A 475 6.19 13.33 4.79
CA GLY A 475 5.21 12.32 5.19
C GLY A 475 5.70 11.50 6.37
N LEU A 476 4.87 11.32 7.39
CA LEU A 476 5.15 10.55 8.61
C LEU A 476 4.07 9.49 8.81
N TYR A 477 4.47 8.22 8.87
CA TYR A 477 3.57 7.11 9.21
C TYR A 477 4.33 5.92 9.78
N SER A 478 3.63 5.06 10.51
CA SER A 478 4.21 3.90 11.15
C SER A 478 3.35 2.67 10.89
N GLN A 479 3.99 1.53 10.83
CA GLN A 479 3.32 0.23 10.70
C GLN A 479 4.03 -0.82 11.55
N LYS A 480 3.30 -1.84 11.95
CA LYS A 480 3.84 -3.04 12.59
C LYS A 480 3.77 -4.20 11.63
N TYR A 481 4.75 -5.07 11.72
CA TYR A 481 4.83 -6.25 10.88
C TYR A 481 5.23 -7.45 11.73
N LEU A 482 4.56 -8.58 11.52
CA LEU A 482 4.96 -9.87 12.07
C LEU A 482 5.67 -10.70 11.02
N PRO A 483 6.91 -11.14 11.29
CA PRO A 483 7.63 -12.02 10.38
C PRO A 483 6.94 -13.38 10.20
N TYR A 484 6.33 -13.89 11.26
CA TYR A 484 5.57 -15.13 11.31
C TYR A 484 4.65 -15.14 12.54
N ALA A 485 3.60 -15.95 12.53
CA ALA A 485 2.68 -16.11 13.65
C ALA A 485 2.85 -17.51 14.27
N LEU A 486 2.91 -17.57 15.58
CA LEU A 486 2.87 -18.79 16.37
C LEU A 486 1.51 -18.86 17.07
N ARG A 487 0.81 -19.97 16.94
CA ARG A 487 -0.54 -20.18 17.46
C ARG A 487 -0.54 -20.95 18.77
N ASN A 488 0.47 -21.83 18.96
CA ASN A 488 0.56 -22.62 20.16
C ASN A 488 0.98 -21.73 21.34
N PRO A 489 0.15 -21.58 22.39
CA PRO A 489 0.45 -20.73 23.56
C PRO A 489 1.67 -21.20 24.38
N VAL A 490 2.18 -22.41 24.13
CA VAL A 490 3.41 -22.90 24.74
C VAL A 490 4.63 -22.13 24.26
N TYR A 491 4.57 -21.60 23.03
CA TYR A 491 5.68 -20.81 22.47
C TYR A 491 5.51 -19.32 22.82
N ALA A 492 6.63 -18.69 23.11
CA ALA A 492 6.63 -17.24 23.20
C ALA A 492 6.24 -16.64 21.83
N PRO A 493 5.48 -15.54 21.80
CA PRO A 493 5.09 -14.93 20.54
C PRO A 493 6.30 -14.44 19.75
N ALA A 494 6.15 -14.44 18.41
CA ALA A 494 7.18 -13.92 17.52
C ALA A 494 7.47 -12.43 17.80
N PRO A 495 8.71 -11.98 17.73
CA PRO A 495 9.03 -10.57 17.88
C PRO A 495 8.41 -9.73 16.79
N VAL A 496 7.89 -8.55 17.15
CA VAL A 496 7.26 -7.60 16.22
C VAL A 496 8.31 -6.71 15.59
N VAL A 497 8.24 -6.55 14.30
CA VAL A 497 8.98 -5.54 13.56
C VAL A 497 8.17 -4.25 13.54
N VAL A 498 8.72 -3.18 14.10
CA VAL A 498 8.13 -1.84 14.05
C VAL A 498 8.81 -1.05 12.95
N ILE A 499 8.04 -0.56 12.00
CA ILE A 499 8.52 0.22 10.87
C ILE A 499 8.00 1.64 11.00
N ARG A 500 8.90 2.62 11.09
CA ARG A 500 8.60 4.05 11.02
C ARG A 500 9.08 4.58 9.69
N ASN A 501 8.16 5.16 8.95
CA ASN A 501 8.44 5.75 7.65
C ASN A 501 8.45 7.26 7.75
N GLN A 502 9.52 7.85 7.24
CA GLN A 502 9.68 9.26 7.02
C GLN A 502 9.96 9.45 5.53
N THR A 503 9.04 10.07 4.82
CA THR A 503 9.11 10.18 3.38
C THR A 503 9.20 11.64 2.95
N HIS A 504 10.20 11.96 2.14
CA HIS A 504 10.40 13.28 1.58
C HIS A 504 9.99 13.28 0.12
N PHE A 505 9.19 14.25 -0.28
CA PHE A 505 8.85 14.50 -1.67
C PHE A 505 9.36 15.89 -2.06
N ILE A 506 10.03 15.98 -3.20
CA ILE A 506 10.35 17.24 -3.86
C ILE A 506 9.66 17.20 -5.21
N VAL A 507 8.63 18.01 -5.36
CA VAL A 507 7.80 18.05 -6.57
C VAL A 507 8.00 19.38 -7.25
N THR A 508 8.32 19.33 -8.55
CA THR A 508 8.41 20.53 -9.39
C THR A 508 7.32 20.44 -10.45
N THR A 509 6.52 21.49 -10.58
CA THR A 509 5.54 21.61 -11.68
C THR A 509 6.00 22.67 -12.67
N LEU A 510 6.16 22.27 -13.91
CA LEU A 510 6.36 23.17 -15.04
C LEU A 510 5.02 23.34 -15.76
N GLY A 511 4.64 24.56 -16.05
CA GLY A 511 3.39 24.81 -16.72
C GLY A 511 3.44 25.90 -17.79
N LEU A 512 2.61 25.69 -18.80
CA LEU A 512 2.39 26.63 -19.89
C LEU A 512 0.88 26.92 -20.01
N ARG A 513 0.49 28.17 -19.91
CA ARG A 513 -0.89 28.62 -20.11
C ARG A 513 -1.08 29.08 -21.55
N PHE A 514 -2.23 28.81 -22.13
CA PHE A 514 -2.60 29.26 -23.46
C PHE A 514 -4.09 29.60 -23.53
N GLY A 515 -4.46 30.46 -24.49
CA GLY A 515 -5.84 30.89 -24.64
C GLY A 515 -6.26 31.93 -23.59
N GLY A 516 -6.69 33.07 -24.05
CA GLY A 516 -7.18 34.20 -23.26
C GLY A 516 -6.33 35.42 -23.51
N SER A 517 -6.89 36.35 -24.25
CA SER A 517 -6.64 37.78 -24.19
C SER A 517 -7.68 38.36 -23.25
#